data_ceb43a414284b79f2613f7dce8f6e76b
#
_entry.id   ceb43a414284b79f2613f7dce8f6e76b
#
_cell.length_a   1.000
_cell.length_b   1.000
_cell.length_c   1.000
_cell.angle_alpha   90.00
_cell.angle_beta   90.00
_cell.angle_gamma   90.00
#
_symmetry.space_group_name_H-M   'P 1'
#
loop_
_entity.id
_entity.type
_entity.pdbx_description
1 polymer ?
#
loop_
_entity_poly.entity_id
_entity_poly.type
_entity_poly.pdbx_seq_one_letter_code
_entity_poly.pdbx_strand_id
1 'polypeptide(L)'
;MNDGRFVIKVGPFAVRIQTEIDSVQQSIVRLYRDYPQLSADTFCDFYVRVFLPVGLRRFFRKQVLFAFDQHIPFKPLPYTQAFPFFEWGFNWCISGYSHRFLIIHAAVVEKNAKALILPGSPGSGKSTLCAALINKGWRLLSDELTLIDCLTGEIVPVPRPVSLKNESIALIADTFPDNEFSPVVHDTLKGSVCLMKPPTAAVLRANESVLPYLVVFPKFQQHHRLQLTPLSKAEAFMKLADLSFNYSVLGGEGFEVLAKLVERSRVYDFFYDGDFDQASVCFEQLLDSEAHG
;
A
#
# COMPACT_ATOMS: atom_id res chain seq x y z
N MET A 1 -13.69 8.27 25.86
CA MET A 1 -14.21 8.15 24.49
C MET A 1 -13.33 9.00 23.63
N ASN A 2 -12.79 8.45 22.55
CA ASN A 2 -11.97 9.23 21.62
C ASN A 2 -12.94 10.21 20.92
N ASP A 3 -12.63 11.50 20.94
CA ASP A 3 -13.49 12.56 20.34
C ASP A 3 -13.45 12.56 18.79
N GLY A 4 -13.06 11.45 18.20
CA GLY A 4 -12.90 11.28 16.76
C GLY A 4 -11.65 11.94 16.18
N ARG A 5 -10.68 12.28 17.03
CA ARG A 5 -9.41 12.87 16.64
C ARG A 5 -8.27 11.91 16.92
N PHE A 6 -7.43 11.69 15.91
CA PHE A 6 -6.25 10.85 15.99
C PHE A 6 -5.07 11.63 15.42
N VAL A 7 -3.92 11.55 16.09
CA VAL A 7 -2.66 12.08 15.58
C VAL A 7 -1.66 10.91 15.65
N ILE A 8 -1.32 10.35 14.49
CA ILE A 8 -0.53 9.14 14.38
C ILE A 8 0.64 9.31 13.41
N LYS A 9 1.69 8.51 13.61
CA LYS A 9 2.81 8.44 12.67
C LYS A 9 2.63 7.22 11.75
N VAL A 10 2.58 7.47 10.44
CA VAL A 10 2.43 6.42 9.40
C VAL A 10 3.65 6.46 8.48
N GLY A 11 4.59 5.56 8.70
CA GLY A 11 5.88 5.64 8.02
C GLY A 11 6.60 6.96 8.32
N PRO A 12 7.02 7.73 7.30
CA PRO A 12 7.66 9.03 7.49
C PRO A 12 6.70 10.17 7.85
N PHE A 13 5.38 9.95 7.78
CA PHE A 13 4.36 11.00 7.87
C PHE A 13 3.72 11.09 9.25
N ALA A 14 3.58 12.31 9.76
CA ALA A 14 2.68 12.64 10.86
C ALA A 14 1.30 13.01 10.29
N VAL A 15 0.25 12.35 10.75
CA VAL A 15 -1.09 12.47 10.17
C VAL A 15 -2.10 12.79 11.25
N ARG A 16 -2.87 13.86 11.05
CA ARG A 16 -4.03 14.19 11.87
C ARG A 16 -5.28 13.74 11.15
N ILE A 17 -6.07 12.90 11.81
CA ILE A 17 -7.31 12.34 11.29
C ILE A 17 -8.45 12.86 12.17
N GLN A 18 -9.51 13.39 11.56
CA GLN A 18 -10.72 13.79 12.26
C GLN A 18 -11.94 13.16 11.61
N THR A 19 -12.75 12.48 12.41
CA THR A 19 -14.00 11.87 11.94
C THR A 19 -15.02 11.72 13.06
N GLU A 20 -16.28 11.98 12.75
CA GLU A 20 -17.44 11.69 13.61
C GLU A 20 -18.13 10.37 13.22
N ILE A 21 -17.57 9.63 12.27
CA ILE A 21 -18.16 8.40 11.72
C ILE A 21 -17.66 7.20 12.50
N ASP A 22 -18.54 6.54 13.25
CA ASP A 22 -18.20 5.44 14.14
C ASP A 22 -17.44 4.30 13.44
N SER A 23 -17.85 3.91 12.22
CA SER A 23 -17.19 2.84 11.47
C SER A 23 -15.74 3.19 11.09
N VAL A 24 -15.45 4.46 10.86
CA VAL A 24 -14.07 4.93 10.59
C VAL A 24 -13.27 4.95 11.89
N GLN A 25 -13.84 5.47 12.99
CA GLN A 25 -13.17 5.47 14.30
C GLN A 25 -12.82 4.06 14.75
N GLN A 26 -13.77 3.12 14.70
CA GLN A 26 -13.56 1.73 15.08
C GLN A 26 -12.49 1.05 14.21
N SER A 27 -12.49 1.31 12.91
CA SER A 27 -11.51 0.75 11.99
C SER A 27 -10.10 1.32 12.25
N ILE A 28 -9.98 2.63 12.53
CA ILE A 28 -8.72 3.24 12.93
C ILE A 28 -8.21 2.64 14.24
N VAL A 29 -9.04 2.58 15.28
CA VAL A 29 -8.67 1.99 16.57
C VAL A 29 -8.23 0.53 16.42
N ARG A 30 -8.85 -0.23 15.52
CA ARG A 30 -8.53 -1.64 15.29
C ARG A 30 -7.26 -1.82 14.45
N LEU A 31 -7.17 -1.17 13.28
CA LEU A 31 -6.12 -1.46 12.30
C LEU A 31 -4.86 -0.60 12.48
N TYR A 32 -5.00 0.56 13.15
CA TYR A 32 -3.90 1.49 13.41
C TYR A 32 -3.46 1.53 14.89
N ARG A 33 -3.87 0.57 15.71
CA ARG A 33 -3.57 0.56 17.15
C ARG A 33 -2.08 0.50 17.48
N ASP A 34 -1.28 -0.11 16.60
CA ASP A 34 0.16 -0.31 16.81
C ASP A 34 1.01 0.87 16.32
N TYR A 35 0.38 1.86 15.68
CA TYR A 35 1.09 3.02 15.17
C TYR A 35 1.41 4.00 16.29
N PRO A 36 2.59 4.66 16.25
CA PRO A 36 2.95 5.65 17.25
C PRO A 36 1.90 6.77 17.33
N GLN A 37 1.36 6.97 18.53
CA GLN A 37 0.45 8.09 18.80
C GLN A 37 1.28 9.33 19.07
N LEU A 38 0.92 10.45 18.45
CA LEU A 38 1.61 11.71 18.56
C LEU A 38 0.81 12.70 19.42
N SER A 39 1.48 13.72 19.96
CA SER A 39 0.82 14.80 20.69
C SER A 39 -0.15 15.58 19.78
N ALA A 40 -1.23 16.08 20.36
CA ALA A 40 -2.18 16.94 19.66
C ALA A 40 -1.55 18.20 19.05
N ASP A 41 -0.43 18.66 19.60
CA ASP A 41 0.29 19.86 19.13
C ASP A 41 1.34 19.53 18.07
N THR A 42 1.53 18.25 17.70
CA THR A 42 2.49 17.86 16.68
C THR A 42 2.14 18.49 15.34
N PHE A 43 3.13 19.07 14.67
CA PHE A 43 2.99 19.45 13.27
C PHE A 43 2.76 18.18 12.44
N CYS A 44 1.73 18.19 11.59
CA CYS A 44 1.35 17.06 10.76
C CYS A 44 1.55 17.39 9.29
N ASP A 45 2.05 16.40 8.54
CA ASP A 45 2.19 16.49 7.09
C ASP A 45 0.82 16.48 6.39
N PHE A 46 -0.15 15.78 6.99
CA PHE A 46 -1.50 15.65 6.44
C PHE A 46 -2.57 15.86 7.51
N TYR A 47 -3.55 16.72 7.19
CA TYR A 47 -4.77 16.95 7.97
C TYR A 47 -5.95 16.39 7.19
N VAL A 48 -6.44 15.24 7.53
CA VAL A 48 -7.53 14.56 6.81
C VAL A 48 -8.79 14.48 7.65
N ARG A 49 -9.95 14.67 7.00
CA ARG A 49 -11.27 14.55 7.63
C ARG A 49 -12.18 13.66 6.82
N VAL A 50 -12.93 12.80 7.50
CA VAL A 50 -14.04 12.04 6.91
C VAL A 50 -15.30 12.37 7.68
N PHE A 51 -16.28 12.97 7.03
CA PHE A 51 -17.42 13.58 7.68
C PHE A 51 -18.71 13.53 6.85
N LEU A 52 -19.84 13.83 7.48
CA LEU A 52 -21.14 13.88 6.81
C LEU A 52 -21.35 15.24 6.15
N PRO A 53 -21.93 15.29 4.94
CA PRO A 53 -22.32 16.56 4.32
C PRO A 53 -23.37 17.28 5.17
N VAL A 54 -23.40 18.60 5.08
CA VAL A 54 -24.42 19.44 5.72
C VAL A 54 -25.71 19.40 4.89
N GLY A 55 -26.88 19.41 5.55
CA GLY A 55 -28.20 19.51 4.91
C GLY A 55 -29.00 18.20 4.86
N LEU A 56 -30.10 18.17 4.09
CA LEU A 56 -31.08 17.07 4.08
C LEU A 56 -30.49 15.73 3.60
N ARG A 57 -29.43 15.72 2.82
CA ARG A 57 -28.71 14.51 2.37
C ARG A 57 -28.10 13.71 3.51
N ARG A 58 -27.96 14.33 4.72
CA ARG A 58 -27.54 13.63 5.93
C ARG A 58 -28.53 12.54 6.37
N PHE A 59 -29.82 12.72 6.05
CA PHE A 59 -30.90 11.82 6.49
C PHE A 59 -31.36 10.87 5.38
N PHE A 60 -31.31 11.31 4.13
CA PHE A 60 -31.73 10.51 2.96
C PHE A 60 -30.49 10.14 2.13
N ARG A 61 -30.23 8.82 1.94
CA ARG A 61 -29.02 8.31 1.25
C ARG A 61 -27.74 8.87 1.86
N LYS A 62 -27.47 8.49 3.09
CA LYS A 62 -26.28 8.94 3.85
C LYS A 62 -25.03 8.82 3.00
N GLN A 63 -24.32 9.93 2.83
CA GLN A 63 -23.07 10.04 2.08
C GLN A 63 -21.98 10.55 3.03
N VAL A 64 -20.74 10.34 2.62
CA VAL A 64 -19.55 10.84 3.30
C VAL A 64 -18.70 11.68 2.37
N LEU A 65 -18.01 12.63 2.95
CA LEU A 65 -17.02 13.49 2.30
C LEU A 65 -15.64 13.19 2.89
N PHE A 66 -14.63 13.30 2.04
CA PHE A 66 -13.24 13.34 2.43
C PHE A 66 -12.71 14.76 2.21
N ALA A 67 -11.98 15.29 3.19
CA ALA A 67 -11.26 16.54 3.03
C ALA A 67 -9.79 16.37 3.40
N PHE A 68 -8.95 17.05 2.66
CA PHE A 68 -7.55 17.28 2.96
C PHE A 68 -7.38 18.79 3.22
N ASP A 69 -6.98 19.13 4.44
CA ASP A 69 -7.07 20.49 4.97
C ASP A 69 -8.49 21.06 4.83
N GLN A 70 -8.64 22.12 4.03
CA GLN A 70 -9.93 22.74 3.73
C GLN A 70 -10.50 22.32 2.38
N HIS A 71 -9.77 21.51 1.60
CA HIS A 71 -10.15 21.10 0.26
C HIS A 71 -10.89 19.78 0.26
N ILE A 72 -11.99 19.68 -0.52
CA ILE A 72 -12.78 18.45 -0.73
C ILE A 72 -12.50 17.97 -2.17
N PRO A 73 -11.52 17.06 -2.39
CA PRO A 73 -11.07 16.72 -3.73
C PRO A 73 -12.01 15.75 -4.47
N PHE A 74 -12.89 15.07 -3.74
CA PHE A 74 -13.69 13.97 -4.29
C PHE A 74 -15.19 14.22 -4.19
N LYS A 75 -15.94 13.58 -5.08
CA LYS A 75 -17.40 13.50 -4.95
C LYS A 75 -17.76 12.66 -3.72
N PRO A 76 -18.91 12.94 -3.07
CA PRO A 76 -19.39 12.14 -1.95
C PRO A 76 -19.55 10.67 -2.32
N LEU A 77 -19.22 9.78 -1.39
CA LEU A 77 -19.45 8.34 -1.50
C LEU A 77 -20.54 7.86 -0.53
N PRO A 78 -21.12 6.67 -0.73
CA PRO A 78 -22.04 6.06 0.22
C PRO A 78 -21.44 5.95 1.63
N TYR A 79 -22.24 6.13 2.67
CA TYR A 79 -21.80 6.06 4.08
C TYR A 79 -21.10 4.75 4.44
N THR A 80 -21.54 3.63 3.89
CA THR A 80 -20.93 2.31 4.08
C THR A 80 -19.50 2.22 3.59
N GLN A 81 -19.08 3.11 2.69
CA GLN A 81 -17.74 3.15 2.10
C GLN A 81 -16.79 4.12 2.83
N ALA A 82 -17.18 4.64 4.01
CA ALA A 82 -16.42 5.70 4.71
C ALA A 82 -14.98 5.30 5.02
N PHE A 83 -14.71 4.09 5.51
CA PHE A 83 -13.37 3.67 5.84
C PHE A 83 -12.49 3.37 4.61
N PRO A 84 -12.93 2.59 3.60
CA PRO A 84 -12.21 2.54 2.33
C PRO A 84 -11.96 3.91 1.69
N PHE A 85 -12.90 4.84 1.82
CA PHE A 85 -12.74 6.20 1.30
C PHE A 85 -11.63 6.97 2.03
N PHE A 86 -11.53 6.81 3.35
CA PHE A 86 -10.40 7.33 4.13
C PHE A 86 -9.07 6.80 3.58
N GLU A 87 -8.95 5.48 3.38
CA GLU A 87 -7.72 4.85 2.89
C GLU A 87 -7.33 5.32 1.48
N TRP A 88 -8.30 5.43 0.57
CA TRP A 88 -8.05 5.93 -0.79
C TRP A 88 -7.69 7.41 -0.80
N GLY A 89 -8.38 8.20 0.01
CA GLY A 89 -8.09 9.62 0.16
C GLY A 89 -6.71 9.87 0.75
N PHE A 90 -6.30 9.06 1.72
CA PHE A 90 -4.96 9.16 2.29
C PHE A 90 -3.87 8.74 1.29
N ASN A 91 -4.10 7.69 0.48
CA ASN A 91 -3.21 7.36 -0.65
C ASN A 91 -3.07 8.52 -1.62
N TRP A 92 -4.18 9.19 -1.95
CA TRP A 92 -4.18 10.36 -2.81
C TRP A 92 -3.37 11.52 -2.20
N CYS A 93 -3.49 11.77 -0.90
CA CYS A 93 -2.68 12.79 -0.22
C CYS A 93 -1.18 12.48 -0.36
N ILE A 94 -0.76 11.25 -0.07
CA ILE A 94 0.65 10.85 -0.17
C ILE A 94 1.14 10.98 -1.61
N SER A 95 0.41 10.40 -2.58
CA SER A 95 0.84 10.40 -3.98
C SER A 95 0.85 11.79 -4.63
N GLY A 96 -0.03 12.67 -4.19
CA GLY A 96 -0.16 14.02 -4.75
C GLY A 96 0.75 15.08 -4.12
N TYR A 97 1.28 14.83 -2.90
CA TYR A 97 1.97 15.87 -2.14
C TYR A 97 3.33 15.49 -1.58
N SER A 98 3.80 14.26 -1.79
CA SER A 98 5.08 13.76 -1.24
C SER A 98 6.17 13.68 -2.30
N HIS A 99 6.49 14.82 -2.95
CA HIS A 99 7.43 14.89 -4.08
C HIS A 99 8.92 14.70 -3.70
N ARG A 100 9.23 14.51 -2.43
CA ARG A 100 10.54 14.01 -1.98
C ARG A 100 10.80 12.58 -2.44
N PHE A 101 9.77 11.84 -2.79
CA PHE A 101 9.83 10.44 -3.19
C PHE A 101 9.39 10.25 -4.63
N LEU A 102 10.05 9.35 -5.35
CA LEU A 102 9.45 8.72 -6.51
C LEU A 102 8.44 7.69 -6.00
N ILE A 103 7.19 7.80 -6.41
CA ILE A 103 6.09 7.00 -5.88
C ILE A 103 5.58 6.05 -6.96
N ILE A 104 5.75 4.75 -6.75
CA ILE A 104 5.36 3.71 -7.68
C ILE A 104 4.14 2.96 -7.15
N HIS A 105 3.19 2.64 -8.02
CA HIS A 105 2.05 1.78 -7.70
C HIS A 105 2.50 0.32 -7.59
N ALA A 106 3.03 -0.02 -6.43
CA ALA A 106 3.56 -1.35 -6.15
C ALA A 106 3.35 -1.71 -4.68
N ALA A 107 3.27 -3.02 -4.39
CA ALA A 107 3.50 -3.53 -3.05
C ALA A 107 5.00 -3.78 -2.85
N VAL A 108 5.46 -3.69 -1.61
CA VAL A 108 6.84 -4.01 -1.25
C VAL A 108 6.88 -4.80 0.04
N VAL A 109 7.64 -5.87 0.00
CA VAL A 109 7.99 -6.67 1.17
C VAL A 109 9.51 -6.82 1.27
N GLU A 110 10.01 -7.09 2.46
CA GLU A 110 11.45 -7.23 2.73
C GLU A 110 11.75 -8.53 3.45
N LYS A 111 12.86 -9.16 3.06
CA LYS A 111 13.46 -10.26 3.80
C LYS A 111 14.98 -10.16 3.73
N ASN A 112 15.66 -10.34 4.87
CA ASN A 112 17.12 -10.29 4.97
C ASN A 112 17.73 -8.96 4.43
N ALA A 113 17.12 -7.83 4.78
CA ALA A 113 17.50 -6.49 4.31
C ALA A 113 17.49 -6.30 2.77
N LYS A 114 16.75 -7.12 2.06
CA LYS A 114 16.57 -7.05 0.59
C LYS A 114 15.10 -6.84 0.27
N ALA A 115 14.77 -5.76 -0.45
CA ALA A 115 13.39 -5.47 -0.81
C ALA A 115 12.99 -6.18 -2.11
N LEU A 116 11.79 -6.77 -2.07
CA LEU A 116 11.06 -7.28 -3.21
C LEU A 116 9.91 -6.29 -3.53
N ILE A 117 9.98 -5.66 -4.68
CA ILE A 117 8.96 -4.77 -5.20
C ILE A 117 8.04 -5.57 -6.13
N LEU A 118 6.75 -5.44 -5.91
CA LEU A 118 5.68 -6.10 -6.68
C LEU A 118 4.84 -5.04 -7.41
N PRO A 119 5.29 -4.51 -8.55
CA PRO A 119 4.53 -3.55 -9.32
C PRO A 119 3.39 -4.24 -10.07
N GLY A 120 2.28 -3.55 -10.27
CA GLY A 120 1.21 -4.12 -11.07
C GLY A 120 -0.05 -3.27 -11.10
N SER A 121 -0.77 -3.37 -12.21
CA SER A 121 -2.09 -2.76 -12.35
C SER A 121 -3.11 -3.42 -11.41
N PRO A 122 -4.26 -2.77 -11.16
CA PRO A 122 -5.36 -3.40 -10.43
C PRO A 122 -5.74 -4.75 -11.04
N GLY A 123 -5.88 -5.78 -10.20
CA GLY A 123 -6.24 -7.14 -10.63
C GLY A 123 -5.06 -8.06 -10.97
N SER A 124 -3.81 -7.59 -10.94
CA SER A 124 -2.62 -8.42 -11.19
C SER A 124 -2.33 -9.46 -10.09
N GLY A 125 -3.02 -9.39 -8.94
CA GLY A 125 -2.78 -10.27 -7.78
C GLY A 125 -1.74 -9.74 -6.78
N LYS A 126 -1.16 -8.55 -6.97
CA LYS A 126 -0.08 -8.02 -6.12
C LYS A 126 -0.42 -7.95 -4.63
N SER A 127 -1.60 -7.41 -4.26
CA SER A 127 -2.00 -7.29 -2.84
C SER A 127 -2.25 -8.65 -2.19
N THR A 128 -2.80 -9.60 -2.95
CA THR A 128 -3.00 -10.98 -2.49
C THR A 128 -1.67 -11.67 -2.24
N LEU A 129 -0.73 -11.55 -3.19
CA LEU A 129 0.62 -12.08 -3.05
C LEU A 129 1.38 -11.40 -1.91
N CYS A 130 1.27 -10.08 -1.78
CA CYS A 130 1.83 -9.31 -0.67
C CYS A 130 1.32 -9.81 0.68
N ALA A 131 -0.01 -9.97 0.85
CA ALA A 131 -0.62 -10.49 2.06
C ALA A 131 -0.13 -11.91 2.39
N ALA A 132 0.01 -12.77 1.39
CA ALA A 132 0.52 -14.12 1.58
C ALA A 132 2.00 -14.11 2.02
N LEU A 133 2.86 -13.32 1.38
CA LEU A 133 4.27 -13.20 1.74
C LEU A 133 4.47 -12.67 3.17
N ILE A 134 3.67 -11.69 3.59
CA ILE A 134 3.67 -11.19 4.97
C ILE A 134 3.45 -12.33 5.96
N ASN A 135 2.48 -13.21 5.69
CA ASN A 135 2.18 -14.37 6.53
C ASN A 135 3.24 -15.48 6.46
N LYS A 136 4.18 -15.38 5.51
CA LYS A 136 5.35 -16.27 5.37
C LYS A 136 6.64 -15.62 5.91
N GLY A 137 6.50 -14.61 6.78
CA GLY A 137 7.62 -13.99 7.48
C GLY A 137 8.35 -12.89 6.71
N TRP A 138 7.80 -12.41 5.61
CA TRP A 138 8.29 -11.19 4.96
C TRP A 138 7.79 -9.95 5.69
N ARG A 139 8.64 -8.96 5.88
CA ARG A 139 8.25 -7.66 6.46
C ARG A 139 7.52 -6.82 5.44
N LEU A 140 6.32 -6.35 5.75
CA LEU A 140 5.60 -5.37 4.93
C LEU A 140 6.30 -4.02 4.96
N LEU A 141 6.62 -3.48 3.79
CA LEU A 141 7.03 -2.08 3.64
C LEU A 141 5.86 -1.22 3.12
N SER A 142 5.10 -1.71 2.14
CA SER A 142 3.90 -1.05 1.62
C SER A 142 3.06 -2.00 0.76
N ASP A 143 1.75 -1.75 0.59
CA ASP A 143 0.90 -2.50 -0.36
C ASP A 143 0.59 -1.74 -1.65
N GLU A 144 0.36 -0.43 -1.60
CA GLU A 144 -0.08 0.35 -2.78
C GLU A 144 0.90 1.43 -3.22
N LEU A 145 1.67 2.02 -2.28
CA LEU A 145 2.56 3.15 -2.54
C LEU A 145 3.99 2.80 -2.15
N THR A 146 4.81 2.45 -3.13
CA THR A 146 6.25 2.29 -2.92
C THR A 146 6.91 3.66 -2.97
N LEU A 147 7.47 4.12 -1.85
CA LEU A 147 8.19 5.38 -1.75
C LEU A 147 9.69 5.14 -1.91
N ILE A 148 10.28 5.66 -2.97
CA ILE A 148 11.73 5.68 -3.20
C ILE A 148 12.25 7.07 -2.87
N ASP A 149 13.09 7.20 -1.85
CA ASP A 149 13.70 8.48 -1.50
C ASP A 149 14.61 8.96 -2.64
N CYS A 150 14.34 10.16 -3.16
CA CYS A 150 15.06 10.68 -4.33
C CYS A 150 16.54 10.94 -4.05
N LEU A 151 16.93 11.16 -2.79
CA LEU A 151 18.32 11.40 -2.41
C LEU A 151 19.12 10.11 -2.22
N THR A 152 18.54 9.15 -1.50
CA THR A 152 19.26 7.92 -1.11
C THR A 152 19.01 6.74 -2.05
N GLY A 153 17.89 6.74 -2.78
CA GLY A 153 17.41 5.62 -3.58
C GLY A 153 16.89 4.45 -2.75
N GLU A 154 16.71 4.65 -1.45
CA GLU A 154 16.15 3.65 -0.54
C GLU A 154 14.62 3.65 -0.58
N ILE A 155 14.04 2.49 -0.30
CA ILE A 155 12.60 2.34 -0.09
C ILE A 155 12.29 2.73 1.33
N VAL A 156 11.45 3.76 1.50
CA VAL A 156 10.97 4.22 2.79
C VAL A 156 9.66 3.51 3.13
N PRO A 157 9.59 2.77 4.25
CA PRO A 157 8.40 2.00 4.60
C PRO A 157 7.20 2.89 4.93
N VAL A 158 6.04 2.50 4.41
CA VAL A 158 4.71 3.01 4.77
C VAL A 158 3.78 1.82 4.96
N PRO A 159 4.01 1.02 6.02
CA PRO A 159 3.23 -0.18 6.27
C PRO A 159 1.82 0.23 6.70
N ARG A 160 0.87 0.19 5.76
CA ARG A 160 -0.54 0.49 5.96
C ARG A 160 -1.38 -0.77 5.78
N PRO A 161 -2.68 -0.75 6.17
CA PRO A 161 -3.56 -1.89 5.95
C PRO A 161 -3.56 -2.35 4.50
N VAL A 162 -3.38 -3.67 4.28
CA VAL A 162 -3.34 -4.27 2.95
C VAL A 162 -4.75 -4.35 2.39
N SER A 163 -4.94 -3.84 1.17
CA SER A 163 -6.25 -3.74 0.53
C SER A 163 -6.60 -4.99 -0.28
N LEU A 164 -7.43 -5.87 0.28
CA LEU A 164 -7.94 -7.07 -0.37
C LEU A 164 -9.27 -6.79 -1.07
N LYS A 165 -9.51 -7.47 -2.21
CA LYS A 165 -10.68 -7.24 -3.06
C LYS A 165 -11.29 -8.55 -3.55
N ASN A 166 -12.62 -8.59 -3.55
CA ASN A 166 -13.40 -9.69 -4.12
C ASN A 166 -12.95 -11.07 -3.56
N GLU A 167 -12.61 -12.02 -4.40
CA GLU A 167 -12.24 -13.38 -4.03
C GLU A 167 -10.99 -13.44 -3.14
N SER A 168 -10.08 -12.47 -3.25
CA SER A 168 -8.88 -12.43 -2.42
C SER A 168 -9.18 -12.25 -0.93
N ILE A 169 -10.35 -11.71 -0.58
CA ILE A 169 -10.78 -11.52 0.81
C ILE A 169 -10.95 -12.89 1.48
N ALA A 170 -11.79 -13.74 0.90
CA ALA A 170 -12.02 -15.10 1.41
C ALA A 170 -10.74 -15.94 1.36
N LEU A 171 -10.02 -15.90 0.22
CA LEU A 171 -8.78 -16.65 0.04
C LEU A 171 -7.76 -16.37 1.15
N ILE A 172 -7.50 -15.10 1.47
CA ILE A 172 -6.52 -14.74 2.50
C ILE A 172 -7.06 -15.01 3.91
N ALA A 173 -8.36 -14.76 4.16
CA ALA A 173 -8.95 -15.02 5.46
C ALA A 173 -8.98 -16.52 5.80
N ASP A 174 -9.28 -17.38 4.83
CA ASP A 174 -9.33 -18.84 5.01
C ASP A 174 -7.93 -19.43 5.13
N THR A 175 -6.96 -18.90 4.35
CA THR A 175 -5.57 -19.43 4.35
C THR A 175 -4.81 -18.98 5.60
N PHE A 176 -5.08 -17.76 6.11
CA PHE A 176 -4.38 -17.15 7.23
C PHE A 176 -5.36 -16.55 8.25
N PRO A 177 -6.06 -17.40 9.02
CA PRO A 177 -7.18 -16.99 9.89
C PRO A 177 -6.78 -16.12 11.08
N ASP A 178 -5.49 -16.09 11.44
CA ASP A 178 -5.00 -15.29 12.57
C ASP A 178 -4.89 -13.78 12.26
N ASN A 179 -5.10 -13.38 11.00
CA ASN A 179 -5.07 -11.98 10.63
C ASN A 179 -6.32 -11.23 11.08
N GLU A 180 -6.13 -9.95 11.35
CA GLU A 180 -7.24 -9.05 11.67
C GLU A 180 -7.65 -8.25 10.44
N PHE A 181 -8.96 -8.15 10.22
CA PHE A 181 -9.55 -7.50 9.07
C PHE A 181 -10.55 -6.41 9.46
N SER A 182 -10.71 -5.40 8.61
CA SER A 182 -11.87 -4.51 8.68
C SER A 182 -13.14 -5.28 8.33
N PRO A 183 -14.33 -4.72 8.62
CA PRO A 183 -15.55 -5.19 7.97
C PRO A 183 -15.42 -5.16 6.44
N VAL A 184 -16.02 -6.13 5.76
CA VAL A 184 -16.10 -6.14 4.29
C VAL A 184 -17.08 -5.04 3.85
N VAL A 185 -16.66 -4.22 2.90
CA VAL A 185 -17.49 -3.19 2.29
C VAL A 185 -17.79 -3.59 0.85
N HIS A 186 -19.07 -3.75 0.55
CA HIS A 186 -19.56 -4.15 -0.76
C HIS A 186 -19.88 -2.94 -1.65
N ASP A 187 -20.11 -3.21 -2.94
CA ASP A 187 -20.59 -2.23 -3.93
C ASP A 187 -19.71 -0.98 -4.06
N THR A 188 -18.40 -1.14 -3.87
CA THR A 188 -17.45 -0.07 -4.20
C THR A 188 -17.14 -0.07 -5.69
N LEU A 189 -16.51 1.00 -6.19
CA LEU A 189 -15.99 1.05 -7.56
C LEU A 189 -14.98 -0.07 -7.88
N LYS A 190 -14.43 -0.72 -6.84
CA LYS A 190 -13.45 -1.82 -6.95
C LYS A 190 -14.06 -3.17 -6.55
N GLY A 191 -15.38 -3.28 -6.46
CA GLY A 191 -16.11 -4.44 -5.94
C GLY A 191 -16.16 -4.48 -4.42
N SER A 192 -16.11 -5.65 -3.82
CA SER A 192 -15.98 -5.83 -2.36
C SER A 192 -14.56 -5.53 -1.92
N VAL A 193 -14.40 -4.79 -0.82
CA VAL A 193 -13.10 -4.39 -0.27
C VAL A 193 -13.04 -4.72 1.21
N CYS A 194 -11.92 -5.27 1.64
CA CYS A 194 -11.56 -5.53 3.03
C CYS A 194 -10.09 -5.14 3.25
N LEU A 195 -9.79 -4.64 4.42
CA LEU A 195 -8.45 -4.18 4.77
C LEU A 195 -7.87 -5.08 5.86
N MET A 196 -6.73 -5.70 5.57
CA MET A 196 -6.00 -6.54 6.51
C MET A 196 -5.02 -5.68 7.33
N LYS A 197 -5.03 -5.84 8.65
CA LYS A 197 -4.10 -5.13 9.54
C LYS A 197 -2.64 -5.48 9.21
N PRO A 198 -1.73 -4.51 9.11
CA PRO A 198 -0.32 -4.81 8.94
C PRO A 198 0.25 -5.47 10.21
N PRO A 199 1.28 -6.34 10.08
CA PRO A 199 1.96 -6.89 11.24
C PRO A 199 2.55 -5.80 12.12
N THR A 200 2.41 -5.94 13.44
CA THR A 200 2.95 -5.00 14.43
C THR A 200 4.45 -4.74 14.24
N ALA A 201 5.22 -5.79 13.96
CA ALA A 201 6.66 -5.68 13.71
C ALA A 201 6.98 -4.79 12.49
N ALA A 202 6.16 -4.82 11.43
CA ALA A 202 6.35 -3.96 10.28
C ALA A 202 6.11 -2.47 10.62
N VAL A 203 5.09 -2.21 11.43
CA VAL A 203 4.75 -0.84 11.89
C VAL A 203 5.85 -0.29 12.80
N LEU A 204 6.34 -1.07 13.76
CA LEU A 204 7.40 -0.65 14.69
C LEU A 204 8.73 -0.38 14.00
N ARG A 205 9.00 -1.06 12.89
CA ARG A 205 10.22 -0.91 12.07
C ARG A 205 10.01 0.00 10.85
N ALA A 206 9.02 0.87 10.86
CA ALA A 206 8.69 1.77 9.74
C ALA A 206 9.77 2.86 9.48
N ASN A 207 10.75 3.01 10.34
CA ASN A 207 11.91 3.89 10.18
C ASN A 207 13.14 3.20 9.56
N GLU A 208 13.07 1.89 9.27
CA GLU A 208 14.15 1.11 8.69
C GLU A 208 13.97 1.01 7.17
N SER A 209 14.58 1.93 6.44
CA SER A 209 14.63 1.92 4.98
C SER A 209 15.45 0.75 4.45
N VAL A 210 15.18 0.34 3.21
CA VAL A 210 15.85 -0.81 2.57
C VAL A 210 16.13 -0.48 1.10
N LEU A 211 17.27 -0.95 0.60
CA LEU A 211 17.59 -0.81 -0.81
C LEU A 211 16.75 -1.77 -1.68
N PRO A 212 16.31 -1.33 -2.87
CA PRO A 212 15.68 -2.20 -3.85
C PRO A 212 16.65 -3.30 -4.29
N TYR A 213 16.15 -4.53 -4.38
CA TYR A 213 16.95 -5.69 -4.79
C TYR A 213 16.30 -6.51 -5.89
N LEU A 214 14.97 -6.70 -5.82
CA LEU A 214 14.20 -7.53 -6.73
C LEU A 214 12.92 -6.80 -7.14
N VAL A 215 12.62 -6.76 -8.42
CA VAL A 215 11.37 -6.25 -8.98
C VAL A 215 10.69 -7.39 -9.72
N VAL A 216 9.49 -7.73 -9.30
CA VAL A 216 8.73 -8.84 -9.89
C VAL A 216 7.33 -8.36 -10.25
N PHE A 217 6.97 -8.43 -11.52
CA PHE A 217 5.65 -8.08 -12.03
C PHE A 217 4.71 -9.29 -11.92
N PRO A 218 3.87 -9.38 -10.87
CA PRO A 218 3.01 -10.54 -10.67
C PRO A 218 1.84 -10.54 -11.66
N LYS A 219 1.53 -11.73 -12.17
CA LYS A 219 0.38 -12.02 -13.01
C LYS A 219 -0.28 -13.30 -12.50
N PHE A 220 -1.38 -13.13 -11.77
CA PHE A 220 -2.19 -14.27 -11.36
C PHE A 220 -2.91 -14.87 -12.56
N GLN A 221 -2.75 -16.17 -12.76
CA GLN A 221 -3.46 -16.91 -13.80
C GLN A 221 -3.75 -18.33 -13.30
N GLN A 222 -5.03 -18.61 -13.11
CA GLN A 222 -5.48 -19.91 -12.63
C GLN A 222 -4.99 -21.06 -13.53
N HIS A 223 -4.52 -22.15 -12.92
CA HIS A 223 -3.94 -23.32 -13.60
C HIS A 223 -2.67 -23.07 -14.43
N HIS A 224 -2.03 -21.93 -14.23
CA HIS A 224 -0.74 -21.66 -14.87
C HIS A 224 0.40 -22.11 -13.97
N ARG A 225 1.36 -22.88 -14.51
CA ARG A 225 2.56 -23.24 -13.74
C ARG A 225 3.33 -21.98 -13.37
N LEU A 226 3.92 -21.98 -12.17
CA LEU A 226 4.83 -20.90 -11.76
C LEU A 226 5.91 -20.73 -12.83
N GLN A 227 6.00 -19.51 -13.35
CA GLN A 227 6.98 -19.13 -14.38
C GLN A 227 7.58 -17.78 -14.04
N LEU A 228 8.90 -17.73 -14.00
CA LEU A 228 9.69 -16.53 -13.80
C LEU A 228 10.47 -16.25 -15.09
N THR A 229 10.24 -15.09 -15.69
CA THR A 229 10.89 -14.71 -16.96
C THR A 229 11.68 -13.41 -16.75
N PRO A 230 13.01 -13.40 -16.95
CA PRO A 230 13.80 -12.18 -16.85
C PRO A 230 13.30 -11.11 -17.82
N LEU A 231 13.30 -9.86 -17.38
CA LEU A 231 13.02 -8.70 -18.21
C LEU A 231 14.30 -7.89 -18.47
N SER A 232 14.38 -7.29 -19.64
CA SER A 232 15.42 -6.31 -19.92
C SER A 232 15.24 -5.06 -19.05
N LYS A 233 16.35 -4.36 -18.76
CA LYS A 233 16.31 -3.11 -17.98
C LYS A 233 15.43 -2.05 -18.63
N ALA A 234 15.44 -1.96 -19.96
CA ALA A 234 14.63 -1.01 -20.70
C ALA A 234 13.13 -1.30 -20.57
N GLU A 235 12.70 -2.57 -20.71
CA GLU A 235 11.31 -2.96 -20.50
C GLU A 235 10.84 -2.71 -19.06
N ALA A 236 11.69 -3.04 -18.10
CA ALA A 236 11.42 -2.80 -16.68
C ALA A 236 11.25 -1.31 -16.39
N PHE A 237 12.13 -0.47 -16.92
CA PHE A 237 12.06 0.98 -16.76
C PHE A 237 10.74 1.53 -17.29
N MET A 238 10.36 1.18 -18.52
CA MET A 238 9.11 1.65 -19.14
C MET A 238 7.88 1.23 -18.32
N LYS A 239 7.81 -0.04 -17.92
CA LYS A 239 6.71 -0.55 -17.08
C LYS A 239 6.61 0.18 -15.72
N LEU A 240 7.73 0.46 -15.08
CA LEU A 240 7.76 1.16 -13.79
C LEU A 240 7.42 2.65 -13.94
N ALA A 241 7.88 3.30 -15.01
CA ALA A 241 7.52 4.68 -15.32
C ALA A 241 6.00 4.84 -15.48
N ASP A 242 5.36 3.94 -16.22
CA ASP A 242 3.90 3.91 -16.42
C ASP A 242 3.11 3.66 -15.12
N LEU A 243 3.71 2.95 -14.16
CA LEU A 243 3.11 2.67 -12.86
C LEU A 243 3.48 3.72 -11.79
N SER A 244 4.23 4.75 -12.13
CA SER A 244 4.64 5.79 -11.18
C SER A 244 3.66 6.95 -11.17
N PHE A 245 3.23 7.38 -9.96
CA PHE A 245 2.23 8.44 -9.80
C PHE A 245 2.79 9.83 -10.14
N ASN A 246 4.06 10.06 -9.89
CA ASN A 246 4.67 11.39 -9.97
C ASN A 246 5.97 11.44 -10.82
N TYR A 247 6.23 10.42 -11.61
CA TYR A 247 7.42 10.34 -12.48
C TYR A 247 7.55 11.58 -13.38
N SER A 248 6.48 11.96 -14.07
CA SER A 248 6.48 13.15 -14.93
C SER A 248 6.59 14.46 -14.16
N VAL A 249 6.12 14.52 -12.91
CA VAL A 249 6.23 15.69 -12.05
C VAL A 249 7.67 15.90 -11.60
N LEU A 250 8.39 14.82 -11.28
CA LEU A 250 9.80 14.85 -10.89
C LEU A 250 10.75 15.10 -12.07
N GLY A 251 10.31 14.88 -13.30
CA GLY A 251 11.11 15.13 -14.51
C GLY A 251 12.44 14.39 -14.51
N GLY A 252 13.56 15.11 -14.65
CA GLY A 252 14.92 14.53 -14.71
C GLY A 252 15.31 13.77 -13.45
N GLU A 253 14.93 14.27 -12.27
CA GLU A 253 15.18 13.57 -11.01
C GLU A 253 14.44 12.22 -10.95
N GLY A 254 13.17 12.19 -11.38
CA GLY A 254 12.39 10.96 -11.48
C GLY A 254 13.03 9.93 -12.40
N PHE A 255 13.57 10.38 -13.53
CA PHE A 255 14.32 9.53 -14.46
C PHE A 255 15.57 8.91 -13.81
N GLU A 256 16.38 9.72 -13.14
CA GLU A 256 17.61 9.25 -12.49
C GLU A 256 17.34 8.25 -11.38
N VAL A 257 16.34 8.53 -10.52
CA VAL A 257 15.96 7.63 -9.41
C VAL A 257 15.45 6.31 -9.94
N LEU A 258 14.58 6.34 -10.96
CA LEU A 258 14.04 5.13 -11.57
C LEU A 258 15.10 4.32 -12.29
N ALA A 259 16.02 4.98 -13.00
CA ALA A 259 17.15 4.32 -13.67
C ALA A 259 18.05 3.58 -12.67
N LYS A 260 18.43 4.25 -11.56
CA LYS A 260 19.22 3.63 -10.49
C LYS A 260 18.51 2.44 -9.83
N LEU A 261 17.19 2.55 -9.62
CA LEU A 261 16.38 1.45 -9.10
C LEU A 261 16.44 0.24 -10.04
N VAL A 262 16.19 0.45 -11.32
CA VAL A 262 16.20 -0.62 -12.34
C VAL A 262 17.57 -1.22 -12.52
N GLU A 263 18.63 -0.40 -12.55
CA GLU A 263 20.01 -0.86 -12.68
C GLU A 263 20.40 -1.80 -11.53
N ARG A 264 20.07 -1.42 -10.31
CA ARG A 264 20.39 -2.18 -9.08
C ARG A 264 19.58 -3.46 -8.94
N SER A 265 18.35 -3.49 -9.45
CA SER A 265 17.40 -4.58 -9.20
C SER A 265 17.49 -5.67 -10.28
N ARG A 266 17.30 -6.93 -9.91
CA ARG A 266 16.94 -7.99 -10.85
C ARG A 266 15.45 -7.90 -11.14
N VAL A 267 15.06 -8.05 -12.41
CA VAL A 267 13.68 -7.78 -12.83
C VAL A 267 13.08 -8.96 -13.57
N TYR A 268 11.84 -9.32 -13.23
CA TYR A 268 11.14 -10.47 -13.78
C TYR A 268 9.64 -10.20 -14.00
N ASP A 269 9.08 -10.80 -15.05
CA ASP A 269 7.65 -11.14 -15.09
C ASP A 269 7.45 -12.44 -14.33
N PHE A 270 6.35 -12.56 -13.57
CA PHE A 270 6.06 -13.70 -12.72
C PHE A 270 4.62 -14.15 -12.87
N PHE A 271 4.42 -15.32 -13.46
CA PHE A 271 3.12 -15.98 -13.54
C PHE A 271 2.98 -16.99 -12.40
N TYR A 272 1.84 -17.00 -11.74
CA TYR A 272 1.54 -17.94 -10.65
C TYR A 272 0.04 -18.21 -10.55
N ASP A 273 -0.34 -19.35 -10.00
CA ASP A 273 -1.71 -19.86 -9.90
C ASP A 273 -2.32 -19.75 -8.49
N GLY A 274 -1.60 -19.11 -7.56
CA GLY A 274 -2.02 -18.96 -6.17
C GLY A 274 -1.28 -19.88 -5.20
N ASP A 275 -0.32 -20.70 -5.65
CA ASP A 275 0.60 -21.42 -4.75
C ASP A 275 1.58 -20.42 -4.10
N PHE A 276 1.18 -19.93 -2.93
CA PHE A 276 1.97 -18.94 -2.18
C PHE A 276 3.22 -19.54 -1.53
N ASP A 277 3.25 -20.85 -1.26
CA ASP A 277 4.43 -21.52 -0.72
C ASP A 277 5.52 -21.57 -1.76
N GLN A 278 5.17 -22.02 -2.95
CA GLN A 278 6.11 -22.08 -4.06
C GLN A 278 6.58 -20.69 -4.49
N ALA A 279 5.71 -19.67 -4.46
CA ALA A 279 6.09 -18.28 -4.75
C ALA A 279 7.10 -17.75 -3.72
N SER A 280 6.87 -17.95 -2.40
CA SER A 280 7.80 -17.51 -1.36
C SER A 280 9.17 -18.17 -1.50
N VAL A 281 9.20 -19.49 -1.69
CA VAL A 281 10.46 -20.24 -1.89
C VAL A 281 11.21 -19.73 -3.13
N CYS A 282 10.51 -19.50 -4.23
CA CYS A 282 11.11 -18.95 -5.45
C CYS A 282 11.78 -17.59 -5.20
N PHE A 283 11.11 -16.68 -4.49
CA PHE A 283 11.68 -15.36 -4.18
C PHE A 283 12.84 -15.45 -3.18
N GLU A 284 12.77 -16.31 -2.18
CA GLU A 284 13.86 -16.56 -1.24
C GLU A 284 15.13 -17.05 -1.95
N GLN A 285 14.98 -18.02 -2.86
CA GLN A 285 16.10 -18.49 -3.69
C GLN A 285 16.71 -17.37 -4.54
N LEU A 286 15.89 -16.44 -5.06
CA LEU A 286 16.39 -15.28 -5.77
C LEU A 286 17.12 -14.29 -4.85
N LEU A 287 16.71 -14.16 -3.59
CA LEU A 287 17.43 -13.31 -2.63
C LEU A 287 18.79 -13.90 -2.23
N ASP A 288 18.89 -15.23 -2.15
CA ASP A 288 20.10 -15.94 -1.72
C ASP A 288 21.11 -16.15 -2.85
N SER A 289 20.64 -16.21 -4.11
CA SER A 289 21.54 -16.29 -5.26
C SER A 289 22.30 -14.97 -5.41
N GLU A 290 23.63 -15.01 -5.26
CA GLU A 290 24.49 -13.87 -5.53
C GLU A 290 24.31 -13.40 -6.99
N ALA A 291 24.35 -12.08 -7.19
CA ALA A 291 24.35 -11.51 -8.53
C ALA A 291 25.66 -11.96 -9.24
N HIS A 292 25.57 -13.01 -10.04
CA HIS A 292 26.65 -13.39 -10.93
C HIS A 292 26.63 -12.46 -12.13
N GLY A 293 27.64 -11.58 -12.20
CA GLY A 293 28.03 -10.81 -13.39
C GLY A 293 27.84 -9.33 -13.32
#